data_4fd6c9188d5f6192125e26854839c3b3
#
_entry.id   4fd6c9188d5f6192125e26854839c3b3
#
_cell.length_a   1.000
_cell.length_b   1.000
_cell.length_c   1.000
_cell.angle_alpha   90.00
_cell.angle_beta   90.00
_cell.angle_gamma   90.00
#
_symmetry.space_group_name_H-M   'P 1'
#
loop_
_entity.id
_entity.type
_entity.pdbx_description
1 polymer ?
#
loop_
_entity_poly.entity_id
_entity_poly.type
_entity_poly.pdbx_seq_one_letter_code
_entity_poly.pdbx_strand_id
1 'polypeptide(L)'
;MSEETGVEASESTPLGRGFMLWQITNGWQRAVRAALAPTGLTYVQLVLLAGLQDRIAAGDRVSQAGLAQSLGADVMMTSQVLRTLESGGLVRRDRDPRDTRARTLALTEAGAAKLRTALPMLEAIDTDFFSVLGHKEDRFAKSLRKLWRKRRLDGMPGAEKAEAPPPKPRRAPAKTKPVAAAVKKPAAKRTAKLEAANG
;
A
#
# COMPACT_ATOMS: atom_id res chain seq x y z
N MET A 1 42.11 -12.25 -33.38
CA MET A 1 40.80 -12.91 -33.51
C MET A 1 40.76 -13.93 -32.38
N SER A 2 40.20 -13.51 -31.26
CA SER A 2 40.01 -14.35 -30.07
C SER A 2 38.52 -14.50 -29.91
N GLU A 3 37.99 -15.70 -30.16
CA GLU A 3 36.62 -16.08 -29.95
C GLU A 3 36.34 -16.12 -28.44
N GLU A 4 35.53 -15.18 -27.97
CA GLU A 4 34.86 -15.29 -26.68
C GLU A 4 33.75 -16.34 -26.82
N THR A 5 34.07 -17.59 -26.45
CA THR A 5 33.09 -18.62 -26.18
C THR A 5 32.34 -18.23 -24.90
N GLY A 6 31.22 -17.56 -25.09
CA GLY A 6 30.23 -17.32 -24.03
C GLY A 6 29.65 -18.65 -23.57
N VAL A 7 30.19 -19.15 -22.46
CA VAL A 7 29.56 -20.26 -21.73
C VAL A 7 28.34 -19.69 -21.03
N GLU A 8 27.18 -19.67 -21.71
CA GLU A 8 25.90 -19.62 -21.03
C GLU A 8 25.75 -20.93 -20.24
N ALA A 9 26.26 -20.93 -19.03
CA ALA A 9 25.95 -21.96 -18.07
C ALA A 9 24.44 -21.94 -17.87
N SER A 10 23.76 -22.92 -18.43
CA SER A 10 22.36 -23.24 -18.10
C SER A 10 22.30 -23.47 -16.59
N GLU A 11 21.97 -22.44 -15.82
CA GLU A 11 21.68 -22.51 -14.38
C GLU A 11 20.36 -23.26 -14.17
N SER A 12 20.27 -24.49 -14.64
CA SER A 12 19.17 -25.39 -14.27
C SER A 12 19.43 -25.90 -12.87
N THR A 13 18.98 -25.13 -11.88
CA THR A 13 18.97 -25.58 -10.48
C THR A 13 18.20 -26.91 -10.44
N PRO A 14 18.77 -27.98 -9.84
CA PRO A 14 18.15 -29.32 -9.82
C PRO A 14 16.73 -29.33 -9.23
N LEU A 15 16.39 -28.36 -8.39
CA LEU A 15 15.10 -28.21 -7.71
C LEU A 15 14.10 -27.34 -8.47
N GLY A 16 14.44 -26.82 -9.64
CA GLY A 16 13.54 -26.12 -10.55
C GLY A 16 13.08 -24.73 -10.07
N ARG A 17 12.04 -24.20 -10.75
CA ARG A 17 11.54 -22.82 -10.58
C ARG A 17 11.05 -22.51 -9.17
N GLY A 18 10.51 -23.50 -8.45
CA GLY A 18 10.05 -23.33 -7.07
C GLY A 18 11.18 -23.02 -6.11
N PHE A 19 12.33 -23.64 -6.30
CA PHE A 19 13.52 -23.36 -5.49
C PHE A 19 14.09 -21.98 -5.77
N MET A 20 14.14 -21.56 -7.03
CA MET A 20 14.54 -20.19 -7.40
C MET A 20 13.62 -19.16 -6.72
N LEU A 21 12.31 -19.38 -6.78
CA LEU A 21 11.33 -18.50 -6.10
C LEU A 21 11.59 -18.45 -4.59
N TRP A 22 11.86 -19.60 -3.97
CA TRP A 22 12.18 -19.69 -2.54
C TRP A 22 13.46 -18.92 -2.20
N GLN A 23 14.54 -19.05 -2.99
CA GLN A 23 15.81 -18.34 -2.78
C GLN A 23 15.62 -16.82 -2.91
N ILE A 24 14.92 -16.37 -3.98
CA ILE A 24 14.63 -14.96 -4.23
C ILE A 24 13.79 -14.39 -3.09
N THR A 25 12.73 -15.10 -2.69
CA THR A 25 11.86 -14.66 -1.58
C THR A 25 12.64 -14.53 -0.27
N ASN A 26 13.52 -15.49 0.06
CA ASN A 26 14.35 -15.40 1.25
C ASN A 26 15.34 -14.24 1.19
N GLY A 27 15.94 -13.98 0.03
CA GLY A 27 16.83 -12.83 -0.19
C GLY A 27 16.09 -11.51 0.03
N TRP A 28 14.98 -11.34 -0.63
CA TRP A 28 14.12 -10.17 -0.50
C TRP A 28 13.62 -9.96 0.94
N GLN A 29 13.13 -11.02 1.61
CA GLN A 29 12.68 -10.93 3.01
C GLN A 29 13.80 -10.52 3.97
N ARG A 30 15.06 -10.91 3.72
CA ARG A 30 16.20 -10.45 4.54
C ARG A 30 16.41 -8.94 4.36
N ALA A 31 16.38 -8.44 3.13
CA ALA A 31 16.53 -7.02 2.83
C ALA A 31 15.40 -6.20 3.49
N VAL A 32 14.15 -6.63 3.32
CA VAL A 32 12.98 -5.98 3.94
C VAL A 32 13.08 -5.97 5.47
N ARG A 33 13.49 -7.09 6.08
CA ARG A 33 13.66 -7.16 7.55
C ARG A 33 14.69 -6.17 8.04
N ALA A 34 15.83 -6.06 7.35
CA ALA A 34 16.88 -5.11 7.68
C ALA A 34 16.39 -3.66 7.56
N ALA A 35 15.70 -3.33 6.47
CA ALA A 35 15.17 -1.99 6.24
C ALA A 35 14.09 -1.59 7.26
N LEU A 36 13.20 -2.53 7.64
CA LEU A 36 12.11 -2.26 8.57
C LEU A 36 12.55 -2.26 10.05
N ALA A 37 13.75 -2.73 10.38
CA ALA A 37 14.24 -2.84 11.76
C ALA A 37 14.08 -1.53 12.58
N PRO A 38 14.37 -0.32 12.04
CA PRO A 38 14.20 0.92 12.79
C PRO A 38 12.74 1.22 13.17
N THR A 39 11.76 0.68 12.42
CA THR A 39 10.34 0.89 12.69
C THR A 39 9.80 -0.06 13.77
N GLY A 40 10.51 -1.15 14.06
CA GLY A 40 10.04 -2.24 14.91
C GLY A 40 8.89 -3.05 14.31
N LEU A 41 8.59 -2.89 13.01
CA LEU A 41 7.57 -3.67 12.31
C LEU A 41 8.20 -4.88 11.60
N THR A 42 7.50 -6.00 11.63
CA THR A 42 7.76 -7.09 10.69
C THR A 42 7.06 -6.79 9.36
N TYR A 43 7.51 -7.44 8.27
CA TYR A 43 6.85 -7.31 6.96
C TYR A 43 5.36 -7.67 7.01
N VAL A 44 5.01 -8.75 7.70
CA VAL A 44 3.60 -9.18 7.84
C VAL A 44 2.76 -8.13 8.57
N GLN A 45 3.31 -7.52 9.63
CA GLN A 45 2.63 -6.41 10.33
C GLN A 45 2.42 -5.22 9.40
N LEU A 46 3.42 -4.85 8.62
CA LEU A 46 3.31 -3.77 7.63
C LEU A 46 2.22 -4.07 6.59
N VAL A 47 2.19 -5.28 6.03
CA VAL A 47 1.17 -5.72 5.06
C VAL A 47 -0.23 -5.64 5.63
N LEU A 48 -0.42 -6.09 6.89
CA LEU A 48 -1.74 -6.02 7.54
C LEU A 48 -2.18 -4.57 7.82
N LEU A 49 -1.26 -3.70 8.24
CA LEU A 49 -1.57 -2.28 8.46
C LEU A 49 -1.91 -1.58 7.14
N ALA A 50 -1.14 -1.82 6.07
CA ALA A 50 -1.38 -1.26 4.75
C ALA A 50 -2.73 -1.73 4.18
N GLY A 51 -2.99 -3.03 4.19
CA GLY A 51 -4.25 -3.58 3.71
C GLY A 51 -5.46 -3.10 4.53
N LEU A 52 -5.30 -2.89 5.84
CA LEU A 52 -6.33 -2.30 6.68
C LEU A 52 -6.60 -0.84 6.29
N GLN A 53 -5.55 -0.04 6.10
CA GLN A 53 -5.67 1.36 5.66
C GLN A 53 -6.38 1.48 4.32
N ASP A 54 -5.99 0.67 3.33
CA ASP A 54 -6.58 0.69 1.99
C ASP A 54 -8.09 0.39 2.03
N ARG A 55 -8.50 -0.59 2.82
CA ARG A 55 -9.91 -0.95 2.97
C ARG A 55 -10.71 0.11 3.71
N ILE A 56 -10.15 0.70 4.75
CA ILE A 56 -10.78 1.83 5.45
C ILE A 56 -10.92 3.03 4.51
N ALA A 57 -9.90 3.33 3.71
CA ALA A 57 -9.95 4.41 2.72
C ALA A 57 -10.99 4.16 1.61
N ALA A 58 -11.27 2.90 1.30
CA ALA A 58 -12.35 2.49 0.40
C ALA A 58 -13.76 2.58 1.02
N GLY A 59 -13.87 2.93 2.32
CA GLY A 59 -15.12 3.00 3.05
C GLY A 59 -15.60 1.67 3.64
N ASP A 60 -14.75 0.66 3.62
CA ASP A 60 -15.11 -0.67 4.10
C ASP A 60 -15.09 -0.76 5.63
N ARG A 61 -15.98 -1.59 6.15
CA ARG A 61 -15.91 -2.09 7.52
C ARG A 61 -15.09 -3.38 7.52
N VAL A 62 -13.94 -3.33 8.13
CA VAL A 62 -12.96 -4.41 8.00
C VAL A 62 -13.05 -5.34 9.19
N SER A 63 -13.50 -6.58 8.96
CA SER A 63 -13.36 -7.66 9.93
C SER A 63 -11.99 -8.34 9.78
N GLN A 64 -11.56 -9.06 10.82
CA GLN A 64 -10.33 -9.83 10.77
C GLN A 64 -10.32 -10.85 9.63
N ALA A 65 -11.41 -11.60 9.47
CA ALA A 65 -11.54 -12.58 8.39
C ALA A 65 -11.54 -11.91 7.01
N GLY A 66 -12.24 -10.78 6.86
CA GLY A 66 -12.26 -10.01 5.63
C GLY A 66 -10.88 -9.45 5.26
N LEU A 67 -10.08 -9.02 6.25
CA LEU A 67 -8.70 -8.58 6.01
C LEU A 67 -7.82 -9.74 5.56
N ALA A 68 -7.85 -10.88 6.26
CA ALA A 68 -7.10 -12.08 5.88
C ALA A 68 -7.44 -12.51 4.45
N GLN A 69 -8.73 -12.57 4.12
CA GLN A 69 -9.22 -12.94 2.80
C GLN A 69 -8.73 -11.98 1.70
N SER A 70 -8.82 -10.67 1.95
CA SER A 70 -8.40 -9.65 0.97
C SER A 70 -6.91 -9.74 0.64
N LEU A 71 -6.09 -10.09 1.62
CA LEU A 71 -4.65 -10.24 1.48
C LEU A 71 -4.21 -11.65 1.05
N GLY A 72 -5.13 -12.61 1.00
CA GLY A 72 -4.81 -14.01 0.75
C GLY A 72 -3.94 -14.62 1.85
N ALA A 73 -4.11 -14.13 3.08
CA ALA A 73 -3.36 -14.57 4.24
C ALA A 73 -4.13 -15.63 5.04
N ASP A 74 -3.41 -16.47 5.77
CA ASP A 74 -4.02 -17.42 6.70
C ASP A 74 -4.72 -16.69 7.85
N VAL A 75 -5.95 -17.11 8.17
CA VAL A 75 -6.81 -16.45 9.16
C VAL A 75 -6.23 -16.56 10.58
N MET A 76 -5.63 -17.71 10.93
CA MET A 76 -5.06 -17.93 12.27
C MET A 76 -3.80 -17.08 12.48
N MET A 77 -2.91 -17.06 11.47
CA MET A 77 -1.73 -16.20 11.46
C MET A 77 -2.13 -14.74 11.54
N THR A 78 -3.10 -14.30 10.73
CA THR A 78 -3.62 -12.93 10.74
C THR A 78 -4.17 -12.55 12.11
N SER A 79 -4.91 -13.47 12.76
CA SER A 79 -5.43 -13.26 14.13
C SER A 79 -4.31 -13.00 15.14
N GLN A 80 -3.24 -13.79 15.08
CA GLN A 80 -2.12 -13.67 16.00
C GLN A 80 -1.36 -12.36 15.79
N VAL A 81 -1.08 -12.00 14.56
CA VAL A 81 -0.38 -10.75 14.23
C VAL A 81 -1.22 -9.53 14.61
N LEU A 82 -2.54 -9.56 14.38
CA LEU A 82 -3.44 -8.49 14.80
C LEU A 82 -3.49 -8.31 16.31
N ARG A 83 -3.40 -9.38 17.10
CA ARG A 83 -3.30 -9.26 18.57
C ARG A 83 -2.01 -8.52 18.97
N THR A 84 -0.89 -8.82 18.31
CA THR A 84 0.38 -8.12 18.55
C THR A 84 0.28 -6.64 18.16
N LEU A 85 -0.35 -6.31 17.03
CA LEU A 85 -0.57 -4.94 16.61
C LEU A 85 -1.51 -4.18 17.56
N GLU A 86 -2.54 -4.85 18.08
CA GLU A 86 -3.47 -4.31 19.06
C GLU A 86 -2.79 -4.04 20.42
N SER A 87 -2.00 -5.00 20.92
CA SER A 87 -1.23 -4.83 22.16
C SER A 87 -0.16 -3.75 22.04
N GLY A 88 0.37 -3.52 20.81
CA GLY A 88 1.27 -2.42 20.49
C GLY A 88 0.55 -1.07 20.24
N GLY A 89 -0.79 -1.02 20.36
CA GLY A 89 -1.56 0.21 20.16
C GLY A 89 -1.63 0.69 18.71
N LEU A 90 -1.29 -0.15 17.72
CA LEU A 90 -1.28 0.24 16.31
C LEU A 90 -2.62 -0.02 15.61
N VAL A 91 -3.39 -0.95 16.14
CA VAL A 91 -4.74 -1.31 15.69
C VAL A 91 -5.64 -1.38 16.92
N ARG A 92 -6.91 -1.09 16.77
CA ARG A 92 -7.93 -1.36 17.78
C ARG A 92 -9.08 -2.16 17.20
N ARG A 93 -9.81 -2.82 18.08
CA ARG A 93 -11.02 -3.55 17.73
C ARG A 93 -12.23 -2.85 18.31
N ASP A 94 -13.09 -2.38 17.44
CA ASP A 94 -14.34 -1.73 17.82
C ASP A 94 -15.52 -2.72 17.71
N ARG A 95 -16.60 -2.49 18.45
CA ARG A 95 -17.84 -3.21 18.23
C ARG A 95 -18.49 -2.69 16.94
N ASP A 96 -18.98 -3.60 16.09
CA ASP A 96 -19.77 -3.16 14.94
C ASP A 96 -21.12 -2.59 15.43
N PRO A 97 -21.47 -1.34 15.12
CA PRO A 97 -22.72 -0.75 15.56
C PRO A 97 -23.96 -1.41 14.95
N ARG A 98 -23.82 -2.19 13.87
CA ARG A 98 -24.94 -2.91 13.22
C ARG A 98 -25.06 -4.35 13.70
N ASP A 99 -23.95 -4.95 14.18
CA ASP A 99 -23.92 -6.29 14.73
C ASP A 99 -23.00 -6.30 15.95
N THR A 100 -23.59 -6.28 17.14
CA THR A 100 -22.84 -6.26 18.40
C THR A 100 -21.99 -7.51 18.64
N ARG A 101 -22.21 -8.58 17.87
CA ARG A 101 -21.39 -9.80 17.91
C ARG A 101 -20.14 -9.68 17.02
N ALA A 102 -20.18 -8.81 16.02
CA ALA A 102 -19.05 -8.58 15.10
C ALA A 102 -18.10 -7.54 15.68
N ARG A 103 -16.83 -7.73 15.34
CA ARG A 103 -15.76 -6.77 15.64
C ARG A 103 -15.16 -6.24 14.35
N THR A 104 -15.02 -4.93 14.28
CA THR A 104 -14.32 -4.24 13.18
C THR A 104 -12.94 -3.81 13.62
N LEU A 105 -12.03 -3.78 12.69
CA LEU A 105 -10.67 -3.29 12.88
C LEU A 105 -10.61 -1.80 12.54
N ALA A 106 -9.91 -1.04 13.34
CA ALA A 106 -9.60 0.35 13.08
C ALA A 106 -8.10 0.59 13.22
N LEU A 107 -7.54 1.37 12.31
CA LEU A 107 -6.16 1.82 12.38
C LEU A 107 -6.07 2.97 13.38
N THR A 108 -5.11 2.93 14.29
CA THR A 108 -4.86 4.06 15.21
C THR A 108 -3.97 5.11 14.54
N GLU A 109 -3.90 6.31 15.11
CA GLU A 109 -2.96 7.34 14.63
C GLU A 109 -1.50 6.85 14.72
N ALA A 110 -1.16 6.14 15.80
CA ALA A 110 0.17 5.52 15.94
C ALA A 110 0.43 4.49 14.86
N GLY A 111 -0.56 3.66 14.51
CA GLY A 111 -0.47 2.70 13.40
C GLY A 111 -0.30 3.40 12.06
N ALA A 112 -1.07 4.44 11.80
CA ALA A 112 -0.96 5.24 10.58
C ALA A 112 0.40 5.95 10.49
N ALA A 113 0.92 6.49 11.58
CA ALA A 113 2.24 7.11 11.63
C ALA A 113 3.36 6.11 11.31
N LYS A 114 3.33 4.92 11.94
CA LYS A 114 4.29 3.85 11.63
C LYS A 114 4.22 3.41 10.16
N LEU A 115 3.03 3.30 9.62
CA LEU A 115 2.83 2.93 8.22
C LEU A 115 3.40 3.97 7.26
N ARG A 116 3.17 5.27 7.51
CA ARG A 116 3.76 6.37 6.73
C ARG A 116 5.29 6.33 6.70
N THR A 117 5.91 5.92 7.80
CA THR A 117 7.38 5.78 7.87
C THR A 117 7.87 4.51 7.16
N ALA A 118 7.16 3.40 7.30
CA ALA A 118 7.62 2.10 6.83
C ALA A 118 7.40 1.86 5.32
N LEU A 119 6.32 2.42 4.75
CA LEU A 119 6.00 2.22 3.32
C LEU A 119 7.10 2.72 2.37
N PRO A 120 7.68 3.93 2.55
CA PRO A 120 8.78 4.37 1.69
C PRO A 120 10.04 3.50 1.81
N MET A 121 10.29 2.92 2.99
CA MET A 121 11.41 1.99 3.18
C MET A 121 11.21 0.69 2.39
N LEU A 122 9.98 0.16 2.39
CA LEU A 122 9.64 -1.01 1.59
C LEU A 122 9.75 -0.71 0.09
N GLU A 123 9.24 0.44 -0.35
CA GLU A 123 9.28 0.88 -1.75
C GLU A 123 10.73 1.02 -2.24
N ALA A 124 11.62 1.58 -1.42
CA ALA A 124 13.04 1.69 -1.74
C ALA A 124 13.70 0.31 -1.91
N ILE A 125 13.39 -0.65 -1.03
CA ILE A 125 13.91 -2.02 -1.14
C ILE A 125 13.34 -2.73 -2.38
N ASP A 126 12.08 -2.57 -2.68
CA ASP A 126 11.48 -3.18 -3.88
C ASP A 126 12.12 -2.60 -5.14
N THR A 127 12.31 -1.28 -5.20
CA THR A 127 12.96 -0.60 -6.33
C THR A 127 14.38 -1.11 -6.53
N ASP A 128 15.19 -1.17 -5.46
CA ASP A 128 16.56 -1.66 -5.53
C ASP A 128 16.61 -3.14 -5.92
N PHE A 129 15.85 -3.99 -5.23
CA PHE A 129 15.86 -5.44 -5.42
C PHE A 129 15.44 -5.87 -6.83
N PHE A 130 14.44 -5.21 -7.41
CA PHE A 130 13.94 -5.52 -8.74
C PHE A 130 14.63 -4.74 -9.86
N SER A 131 15.50 -3.76 -9.54
CA SER A 131 16.24 -2.94 -10.52
C SER A 131 17.05 -3.78 -11.51
N VAL A 132 17.56 -4.93 -11.10
CA VAL A 132 18.28 -5.91 -11.93
C VAL A 132 17.48 -6.36 -13.16
N LEU A 133 16.15 -6.27 -13.11
CA LEU A 133 15.29 -6.65 -14.23
C LEU A 133 15.22 -5.56 -15.31
N GLY A 134 15.60 -4.31 -15.01
CA GLY A 134 15.57 -3.18 -15.92
C GLY A 134 14.20 -3.07 -16.64
N HIS A 135 14.23 -2.95 -17.96
CA HIS A 135 13.00 -2.86 -18.77
C HIS A 135 12.06 -4.08 -18.70
N LYS A 136 12.51 -5.19 -18.11
CA LYS A 136 11.70 -6.42 -17.95
C LYS A 136 10.86 -6.43 -16.66
N GLU A 137 11.02 -5.47 -15.77
CA GLU A 137 10.34 -5.41 -14.46
C GLU A 137 8.82 -5.45 -14.60
N ASP A 138 8.24 -4.63 -15.46
CA ASP A 138 6.80 -4.63 -15.73
C ASP A 138 6.28 -5.97 -16.24
N ARG A 139 7.05 -6.65 -17.10
CA ARG A 139 6.70 -7.97 -17.62
C ARG A 139 6.74 -9.02 -16.51
N PHE A 140 7.74 -8.94 -15.65
CA PHE A 140 7.85 -9.81 -14.47
C PHE A 140 6.68 -9.59 -13.50
N ALA A 141 6.37 -8.35 -13.16
CA ALA A 141 5.22 -8.01 -12.32
C ALA A 141 3.87 -8.49 -12.91
N LYS A 142 3.71 -8.40 -14.24
CA LYS A 142 2.53 -8.98 -14.94
C LYS A 142 2.48 -10.49 -14.79
N SER A 143 3.63 -11.18 -14.86
CA SER A 143 3.73 -12.63 -14.70
C SER A 143 3.38 -13.07 -13.28
N LEU A 144 3.87 -12.38 -12.26
CA LEU A 144 3.52 -12.61 -10.86
C LEU A 144 2.01 -12.43 -10.62
N ARG A 145 1.43 -11.35 -11.15
CA ARG A 145 -0.03 -11.11 -11.05
C ARG A 145 -0.85 -12.20 -11.74
N LYS A 146 -0.37 -12.73 -12.88
CA LYS A 146 -1.03 -13.82 -13.58
C LYS A 146 -0.98 -15.11 -12.75
N LEU A 147 0.18 -15.46 -12.19
CA LEU A 147 0.35 -16.61 -11.31
C LEU A 147 -0.55 -16.51 -10.08
N TRP A 148 -0.51 -15.37 -9.39
CA TRP A 148 -1.33 -15.11 -8.22
C TRP A 148 -2.83 -15.28 -8.51
N ARG A 149 -3.32 -14.64 -9.59
CA ARG A 149 -4.73 -14.69 -9.98
C ARG A 149 -5.18 -16.11 -10.30
N LYS A 150 -4.38 -16.83 -11.08
CA LYS A 150 -4.67 -18.22 -11.44
C LYS A 150 -4.76 -19.11 -10.21
N ARG A 151 -3.82 -19.01 -9.29
CA ARG A 151 -3.77 -19.84 -8.07
C ARG A 151 -4.89 -19.52 -7.09
N ARG A 152 -5.28 -18.27 -6.96
CA ARG A 152 -6.47 -17.91 -6.15
C ARG A 152 -7.76 -18.51 -6.69
N LEU A 153 -7.91 -18.58 -8.01
CA LEU A 153 -9.09 -19.16 -8.66
C LEU A 153 -9.09 -20.70 -8.58
N ASP A 154 -7.92 -21.33 -8.56
CA ASP A 154 -7.78 -22.79 -8.51
C ASP A 154 -7.88 -23.37 -7.08
N GLY A 155 -8.26 -22.57 -6.09
CA GLY A 155 -8.56 -23.06 -4.73
C GLY A 155 -7.34 -23.49 -3.93
N MET A 156 -6.29 -22.68 -3.85
CA MET A 156 -5.28 -22.90 -2.79
C MET A 156 -5.98 -22.94 -1.42
N PRO A 157 -5.56 -23.82 -0.49
CA PRO A 157 -6.10 -23.87 0.86
C PRO A 157 -6.05 -22.47 1.47
N GLY A 158 -7.21 -21.90 1.82
CA GLY A 158 -7.35 -20.50 2.28
C GLY A 158 -7.88 -19.51 1.24
N ALA A 159 -8.06 -19.90 -0.03
CA ALA A 159 -8.65 -19.06 -1.07
C ALA A 159 -10.16 -19.33 -1.23
N GLU A 160 -10.93 -19.17 -0.18
CA GLU A 160 -12.38 -18.99 -0.35
C GLU A 160 -12.61 -17.76 -1.22
N LYS A 161 -13.61 -17.84 -2.11
CA LYS A 161 -13.92 -16.85 -3.15
C LYS A 161 -13.78 -15.42 -2.63
N ALA A 162 -12.64 -14.80 -2.89
CA ALA A 162 -12.52 -13.37 -2.67
C ALA A 162 -13.35 -12.68 -3.74
N GLU A 163 -14.31 -11.91 -3.29
CA GLU A 163 -15.02 -10.91 -4.08
C GLU A 163 -14.03 -10.13 -4.96
N ALA A 164 -14.43 -9.83 -6.19
CA ALA A 164 -13.58 -9.15 -7.16
C ALA A 164 -12.85 -7.95 -6.53
N PRO A 165 -11.59 -7.67 -6.95
CA PRO A 165 -10.88 -6.51 -6.43
C PRO A 165 -11.75 -5.26 -6.57
N PRO A 166 -11.75 -4.36 -5.57
CA PRO A 166 -12.56 -3.16 -5.64
C PRO A 166 -12.26 -2.41 -6.95
N PRO A 167 -13.27 -1.80 -7.58
CA PRO A 167 -13.06 -1.03 -8.80
C PRO A 167 -11.98 0.01 -8.54
N LYS A 168 -11.05 0.14 -9.50
CA LYS A 168 -10.00 1.17 -9.44
C LYS A 168 -10.63 2.49 -9.01
N PRO A 169 -10.03 3.24 -8.07
CA PRO A 169 -10.56 4.53 -7.66
C PRO A 169 -10.80 5.37 -8.91
N ARG A 170 -12.03 5.83 -9.08
CA ARG A 170 -12.38 6.75 -10.16
C ARG A 170 -11.43 7.93 -10.03
N ARG A 171 -10.64 8.16 -11.09
CA ARG A 171 -9.76 9.31 -11.21
C ARG A 171 -10.55 10.53 -10.76
N ALA A 172 -10.08 11.21 -9.71
CA ALA A 172 -10.70 12.42 -9.22
C ALA A 172 -10.94 13.36 -10.40
N PRO A 173 -12.09 14.04 -10.49
CA PRO A 173 -12.34 14.99 -11.55
C PRO A 173 -11.22 16.03 -11.52
N ALA A 174 -10.64 16.31 -12.71
CA ALA A 174 -9.60 17.29 -12.88
C ALA A 174 -10.02 18.57 -12.16
N LYS A 175 -9.15 19.09 -11.29
CA LYS A 175 -9.36 20.35 -10.58
C LYS A 175 -9.74 21.41 -11.63
N THR A 176 -10.98 21.86 -11.58
CA THR A 176 -11.45 23.02 -12.32
C THR A 176 -10.54 24.19 -11.96
N LYS A 177 -9.93 24.78 -12.97
CA LYS A 177 -9.13 26.01 -12.83
C LYS A 177 -9.97 27.03 -12.07
N PRO A 178 -9.41 27.74 -11.08
CA PRO A 178 -10.14 28.81 -10.43
C PRO A 178 -10.50 29.87 -11.47
N VAL A 179 -11.80 30.13 -11.58
CA VAL A 179 -12.31 31.27 -12.34
C VAL A 179 -11.77 32.52 -11.66
N ALA A 180 -10.94 33.29 -12.37
CA ALA A 180 -10.45 34.57 -11.88
C ALA A 180 -11.63 35.47 -11.56
N ALA A 181 -11.85 35.74 -10.28
CA ALA A 181 -12.81 36.75 -9.85
C ALA A 181 -12.34 38.11 -10.32
N ALA A 182 -13.08 38.72 -11.24
CA ALA A 182 -12.89 40.09 -11.70
C ALA A 182 -13.09 41.02 -10.47
N VAL A 183 -12.00 41.55 -9.98
CA VAL A 183 -12.01 42.60 -8.96
C VAL A 183 -12.47 43.88 -9.66
N LYS A 184 -13.72 44.26 -9.44
CA LYS A 184 -14.24 45.60 -9.79
C LYS A 184 -13.52 46.65 -8.93
N LYS A 185 -12.72 47.51 -9.57
CA LYS A 185 -12.18 48.71 -8.94
C LYS A 185 -13.32 49.60 -8.46
N PRO A 186 -13.33 50.14 -7.24
CA PRO A 186 -14.25 51.18 -6.86
C PRO A 186 -13.85 52.51 -7.47
N ALA A 187 -14.82 53.20 -8.06
CA ALA A 187 -14.69 54.49 -8.66
C ALA A 187 -14.27 55.56 -7.63
N ALA A 188 -13.23 56.33 -7.94
CA ALA A 188 -12.83 57.48 -7.17
C ALA A 188 -13.89 58.57 -7.27
N LYS A 189 -14.53 58.92 -6.17
CA LYS A 189 -15.33 60.12 -6.04
C LYS A 189 -14.39 61.30 -5.80
N ARG A 190 -14.35 62.19 -6.81
CA ARG A 190 -13.90 63.56 -6.65
C ARG A 190 -14.81 64.27 -5.65
N THR A 191 -14.23 64.81 -4.58
CA THR A 191 -14.82 65.96 -3.90
C THR A 191 -13.76 67.06 -3.83
N ALA A 192 -14.10 68.11 -4.55
CA ALA A 192 -13.38 69.35 -4.56
C ALA A 192 -13.79 70.19 -3.36
N LYS A 193 -12.80 70.96 -2.83
CA LYS A 193 -12.89 72.35 -2.43
C LYS A 193 -13.79 72.74 -1.25
N LEU A 194 -13.18 73.20 -0.24
CA LEU A 194 -13.44 74.53 0.42
C LEU A 194 -12.29 74.76 1.40
N GLU A 195 -11.41 75.61 1.06
CA GLU A 195 -11.24 77.05 1.47
C GLU A 195 -11.46 77.27 2.96
N ALA A 196 -10.37 77.62 3.57
CA ALA A 196 -10.00 78.97 3.97
C ALA A 196 -10.37 79.30 5.42
N ALA A 197 -9.43 79.89 6.04
CA ALA A 197 -9.45 80.98 7.00
C ALA A 197 -9.34 80.62 8.49
N ASN A 198 -8.36 81.28 9.01
CA ASN A 198 -8.16 81.80 10.31
C ASN A 198 -7.33 80.99 11.34
N GLY A 199 -6.25 81.79 11.66
CA GLY A 199 -5.53 81.67 12.88
C GLY A 199 -4.04 81.66 12.67
#